data_1214be240d328dd998dd2c6bcf5f19a2
#
_entry.id   1214be240d328dd998dd2c6bcf5f19a2
#
_cell.length_a   1.000
_cell.length_b   1.000
_cell.length_c   1.000
_cell.angle_alpha   90.00
_cell.angle_beta   90.00
_cell.angle_gamma   90.00
#
_symmetry.space_group_name_H-M   'P 1'
#
loop_
_entity.id
_entity.type
_entity.pdbx_description
1 polymer ?
#
loop_
_entity_poly.entity_id
_entity_poly.type
_entity_poly.pdbx_seq_one_letter_code
_entity_poly.pdbx_strand_id
1 'polypeptide(L)'
;MRSGFTEQEIVDYRGSGFLSVPDFLSPAELAHWREVVDAAAAEAHRQPSGRNSEKAFTQRMHLRRTSAEVQKLVEDPDVGRLVAELEGVSAVRLYLDQALVKEPYGSPTQYHLDLPWWSFSSPHACTIWVALDDSTLENGCLYFVPGSHRLGLTTMGDLGPDLGALFAAHPEAAMRPTPSPLPAGGCSFHNGQTIHGAGANMTPGRRRAMTIAFMPADVRFNGRRDVGVLGDQYLDTLTEGDHLANDELNPLVFGRA
;
A
#
# COMPACT_ATOMS: atom_id res chain seq x y z
N MET A 1 -6.09 -14.91 10.33
CA MET A 1 -5.71 -13.48 10.22
C MET A 1 -6.05 -12.78 11.54
N ARG A 2 -5.25 -11.79 11.91
CA ARG A 2 -5.47 -10.95 13.10
C ARG A 2 -6.87 -10.29 13.04
N SER A 3 -7.54 -10.17 14.21
CA SER A 3 -8.95 -9.77 14.28
C SER A 3 -9.19 -8.35 14.87
N GLY A 4 -8.18 -7.55 15.14
CA GLY A 4 -8.33 -6.19 15.67
C GLY A 4 -7.04 -5.60 16.18
N PHE A 5 -7.10 -4.36 16.64
CA PHE A 5 -5.98 -3.61 17.21
C PHE A 5 -6.25 -3.22 18.65
N THR A 6 -5.21 -3.07 19.42
CA THR A 6 -5.28 -2.42 20.74
C THR A 6 -5.44 -0.90 20.56
N GLU A 7 -5.98 -0.23 21.58
CA GLU A 7 -6.07 1.25 21.57
C GLU A 7 -4.70 1.90 21.35
N GLN A 8 -3.63 1.32 21.93
CA GLN A 8 -2.27 1.84 21.76
C GLN A 8 -1.79 1.71 20.32
N GLU A 9 -2.04 0.59 19.63
CA GLU A 9 -1.69 0.41 18.22
C GLU A 9 -2.41 1.40 17.31
N ILE A 10 -3.68 1.71 17.59
CA ILE A 10 -4.43 2.72 16.86
C ILE A 10 -3.83 4.12 17.10
N VAL A 11 -3.46 4.43 18.33
CA VAL A 11 -2.79 5.70 18.67
C VAL A 11 -1.43 5.80 17.97
N ASP A 12 -0.65 4.72 18.00
CA ASP A 12 0.68 4.66 17.36
C ASP A 12 0.57 4.82 15.83
N TYR A 13 -0.40 4.12 15.19
CA TYR A 13 -0.68 4.28 13.77
C TYR A 13 -1.02 5.73 13.42
N ARG A 14 -1.99 6.33 14.11
CA ARG A 14 -2.42 7.71 13.86
C ARG A 14 -1.35 8.73 14.19
N GLY A 15 -0.45 8.41 15.10
CA GLY A 15 0.69 9.25 15.47
C GLY A 15 1.84 9.18 14.47
N SER A 16 2.20 7.99 14.02
CA SER A 16 3.35 7.74 13.14
C SER A 16 3.00 7.71 11.65
N GLY A 17 1.75 7.38 11.30
CA GLY A 17 1.28 7.16 9.93
C GLY A 17 1.53 5.74 9.43
N PHE A 18 2.05 4.84 10.27
CA PHE A 18 2.21 3.42 9.93
C PHE A 18 2.17 2.54 11.18
N LEU A 19 1.90 1.26 10.98
CA LEU A 19 1.93 0.22 12.02
C LEU A 19 2.51 -1.06 11.42
N SER A 20 3.49 -1.66 12.10
CA SER A 20 4.04 -2.98 11.76
C SER A 20 3.39 -4.05 12.63
N VAL A 21 2.84 -5.09 12.01
CA VAL A 21 2.09 -6.18 12.65
C VAL A 21 2.76 -7.51 12.28
N PRO A 22 3.66 -8.03 13.11
CA PRO A 22 4.45 -9.22 12.77
C PRO A 22 3.65 -10.54 12.75
N ASP A 23 2.49 -10.57 13.38
CA ASP A 23 1.64 -11.75 13.57
C ASP A 23 0.28 -11.62 12.83
N PHE A 24 0.28 -11.05 11.62
CA PHE A 24 -0.96 -10.77 10.87
C PHE A 24 -1.63 -12.04 10.34
N LEU A 25 -0.88 -12.94 9.71
CA LEU A 25 -1.38 -14.21 9.20
C LEU A 25 -0.86 -15.38 10.03
N SER A 26 -1.71 -16.36 10.28
CA SER A 26 -1.26 -17.67 10.77
C SER A 26 -0.41 -18.40 9.72
N PRO A 27 0.37 -19.42 10.10
CA PRO A 27 1.15 -20.20 9.12
C PRO A 27 0.32 -20.84 8.01
N ALA A 28 -0.90 -21.28 8.31
CA ALA A 28 -1.81 -21.88 7.33
C ALA A 28 -2.33 -20.83 6.33
N GLU A 29 -2.71 -19.65 6.83
CA GLU A 29 -3.13 -18.53 5.98
C GLU A 29 -1.98 -18.03 5.12
N LEU A 30 -0.77 -17.89 5.65
CA LEU A 30 0.41 -17.52 4.87
C LEU A 30 0.67 -18.51 3.74
N ALA A 31 0.58 -19.81 4.00
CA ALA A 31 0.76 -20.84 2.98
C ALA A 31 -0.28 -20.68 1.85
N HIS A 32 -1.54 -20.45 2.21
CA HIS A 32 -2.63 -20.20 1.26
C HIS A 32 -2.40 -18.90 0.46
N TRP A 33 -2.04 -17.80 1.12
CA TRP A 33 -1.75 -16.53 0.45
C TRP A 33 -0.62 -16.66 -0.58
N ARG A 34 0.46 -17.37 -0.22
CA ARG A 34 1.59 -17.65 -1.13
C ARG A 34 1.13 -18.38 -2.38
N GLU A 35 0.40 -19.48 -2.19
CA GLU A 35 -0.11 -20.30 -3.31
C GLU A 35 -0.99 -19.46 -4.26
N VAL A 36 -1.96 -18.75 -3.71
CA VAL A 36 -2.93 -17.95 -4.46
C VAL A 36 -2.26 -16.79 -5.20
N VAL A 37 -1.40 -16.04 -4.51
CA VAL A 37 -0.73 -14.86 -5.11
C VAL A 37 0.31 -15.29 -6.15
N ASP A 38 1.08 -16.36 -5.90
CA ASP A 38 2.06 -16.86 -6.88
C ASP A 38 1.38 -17.35 -8.15
N ALA A 39 0.26 -18.10 -8.05
CA ALA A 39 -0.51 -18.56 -9.19
C ALA A 39 -1.06 -17.39 -10.00
N ALA A 40 -1.69 -16.42 -9.34
CA ALA A 40 -2.25 -15.26 -10.01
C ALA A 40 -1.17 -14.36 -10.64
N ALA A 41 -0.03 -14.17 -9.96
CA ALA A 41 1.07 -13.37 -10.49
C ALA A 41 1.76 -14.01 -11.70
N ALA A 42 1.76 -15.35 -11.80
CA ALA A 42 2.29 -16.07 -12.95
C ALA A 42 1.42 -15.90 -14.20
N GLU A 43 0.09 -15.77 -14.02
CA GLU A 43 -0.87 -15.59 -15.11
C GLU A 43 -1.05 -14.14 -15.54
N ALA A 44 -0.84 -13.18 -14.63
CA ALA A 44 -1.04 -11.77 -14.90
C ALA A 44 -0.03 -11.23 -15.92
N HIS A 45 -0.52 -10.41 -16.86
CA HIS A 45 0.36 -9.68 -17.75
C HIS A 45 1.20 -8.65 -16.95
N ARG A 46 2.47 -8.52 -17.36
CA ARG A 46 3.36 -7.52 -16.77
C ARG A 46 2.84 -6.12 -17.10
N GLN A 47 2.52 -5.36 -16.06
CA GLN A 47 2.19 -3.95 -16.21
C GLN A 47 3.48 -3.12 -16.21
N PRO A 48 3.62 -2.11 -17.09
CA PRO A 48 4.75 -1.20 -17.02
C PRO A 48 4.68 -0.44 -15.69
N SER A 49 5.60 -0.72 -14.81
CA SER A 49 5.81 0.09 -13.62
C SER A 49 6.68 1.28 -14.01
N GLY A 50 6.34 2.49 -13.52
CA GLY A 50 7.03 3.74 -13.89
C GLY A 50 8.55 3.69 -13.82
N ARG A 51 9.20 4.65 -14.40
CA ARG A 51 10.60 4.77 -14.88
C ARG A 51 11.76 4.07 -14.11
N ASN A 52 11.63 3.75 -12.82
CA ASN A 52 12.68 3.10 -12.03
C ASN A 52 12.23 1.84 -11.29
N SER A 53 10.96 1.52 -11.28
CA SER A 53 10.42 0.42 -10.48
C SER A 53 10.83 -0.96 -11.02
N GLU A 54 11.00 -1.13 -12.32
CA GLU A 54 11.40 -2.42 -12.91
C GLU A 54 12.75 -2.95 -12.41
N LYS A 55 13.65 -2.07 -11.98
CA LYS A 55 14.92 -2.45 -11.35
C LYS A 55 14.77 -2.68 -9.85
N ALA A 56 13.80 -2.04 -9.23
CA ALA A 56 13.55 -2.14 -7.79
C ALA A 56 12.68 -3.35 -7.44
N PHE A 57 11.68 -3.65 -8.25
CA PHE A 57 10.79 -4.79 -8.07
C PHE A 57 10.02 -5.12 -9.35
N THR A 58 9.58 -6.38 -9.47
CA THR A 58 8.57 -6.79 -10.45
C THR A 58 7.19 -6.58 -9.85
N GLN A 59 6.32 -5.88 -10.57
CA GLN A 59 4.97 -5.55 -10.15
C GLN A 59 3.92 -6.32 -10.98
N ARG A 60 2.87 -6.81 -10.31
CA ARG A 60 1.68 -7.40 -10.93
C ARG A 60 0.45 -6.80 -10.28
N MET A 61 -0.26 -5.95 -11.01
CA MET A 61 -1.44 -5.22 -10.52
C MET A 61 -2.73 -5.98 -10.85
N HIS A 62 -3.78 -5.70 -10.07
CA HIS A 62 -5.16 -6.14 -10.32
C HIS A 62 -5.32 -7.66 -10.39
N LEU A 63 -4.60 -8.40 -9.55
CA LEU A 63 -4.68 -9.85 -9.52
C LEU A 63 -6.10 -10.35 -9.23
N ARG A 64 -6.88 -9.62 -8.42
CA ARG A 64 -8.27 -9.94 -8.13
C ARG A 64 -9.17 -9.98 -9.36
N ARG A 65 -8.84 -9.22 -10.43
CA ARG A 65 -9.66 -9.17 -11.65
C ARG A 65 -9.53 -10.44 -12.50
N THR A 66 -8.50 -11.22 -12.30
CA THR A 66 -8.24 -12.46 -13.02
C THR A 66 -8.23 -13.69 -12.11
N SER A 67 -8.17 -13.52 -10.80
CA SER A 67 -8.15 -14.60 -9.82
C SER A 67 -9.24 -14.41 -8.76
N ALA A 68 -10.26 -15.28 -8.78
CA ALA A 68 -11.33 -15.29 -7.77
C ALA A 68 -10.78 -15.58 -6.36
N GLU A 69 -9.69 -16.31 -6.24
CA GLU A 69 -9.08 -16.62 -4.95
C GLU A 69 -8.36 -15.36 -4.39
N VAL A 70 -7.65 -14.60 -5.23
CA VAL A 70 -7.10 -13.29 -4.79
C VAL A 70 -8.23 -12.34 -4.42
N GLN A 71 -9.32 -12.31 -5.21
CA GLN A 71 -10.48 -11.49 -4.90
C GLN A 71 -11.00 -11.76 -3.48
N LYS A 72 -11.15 -13.01 -3.07
CA LYS A 72 -11.58 -13.39 -1.71
C LYS A 72 -10.62 -12.88 -0.63
N LEU A 73 -9.31 -12.84 -0.91
CA LEU A 73 -8.31 -12.35 0.06
C LEU A 73 -8.37 -10.83 0.23
N VAL A 74 -8.46 -10.09 -0.87
CA VAL A 74 -8.35 -8.62 -0.83
C VAL A 74 -9.69 -7.92 -0.60
N GLU A 75 -10.79 -8.59 -0.85
CA GLU A 75 -12.15 -8.12 -0.57
C GLU A 75 -12.74 -8.73 0.72
N ASP A 76 -11.91 -9.37 1.55
CA ASP A 76 -12.33 -9.88 2.85
C ASP A 76 -12.81 -8.72 3.74
N PRO A 77 -14.09 -8.75 4.21
CA PRO A 77 -14.64 -7.69 5.05
C PRO A 77 -13.86 -7.44 6.35
N ASP A 78 -13.18 -8.46 6.88
CA ASP A 78 -12.32 -8.29 8.05
C ASP A 78 -11.08 -7.48 7.76
N VAL A 79 -10.50 -7.59 6.56
CA VAL A 79 -9.39 -6.72 6.11
C VAL A 79 -9.87 -5.27 6.00
N GLY A 80 -11.03 -5.05 5.36
CA GLY A 80 -11.63 -3.72 5.25
C GLY A 80 -11.97 -3.10 6.62
N ARG A 81 -12.47 -3.91 7.55
CA ARG A 81 -12.76 -3.47 8.93
C ARG A 81 -11.51 -3.01 9.67
N LEU A 82 -10.41 -3.74 9.56
CA LEU A 82 -9.13 -3.35 10.18
C LEU A 82 -8.64 -2.01 9.65
N VAL A 83 -8.76 -1.77 8.34
CA VAL A 83 -8.42 -0.47 7.75
C VAL A 83 -9.32 0.64 8.26
N ALA A 84 -10.62 0.41 8.28
CA ALA A 84 -11.60 1.38 8.77
C ALA A 84 -11.36 1.75 10.25
N GLU A 85 -10.97 0.77 11.07
CA GLU A 85 -10.62 0.96 12.49
C GLU A 85 -9.39 1.86 12.65
N LEU A 86 -8.30 1.60 11.92
CA LEU A 86 -7.07 2.40 11.98
C LEU A 86 -7.31 3.84 11.50
N GLU A 87 -7.96 3.99 10.36
CA GLU A 87 -8.23 5.30 9.75
C GLU A 87 -9.36 6.07 10.44
N GLY A 88 -10.22 5.40 11.21
CA GLY A 88 -11.36 6.02 11.88
C GLY A 88 -12.47 6.41 10.91
N VAL A 89 -12.69 5.63 9.86
CA VAL A 89 -13.74 5.83 8.86
C VAL A 89 -14.81 4.75 8.96
N SER A 90 -16.04 5.04 8.51
CA SER A 90 -17.17 4.13 8.62
C SER A 90 -17.22 3.07 7.52
N ALA A 91 -16.58 3.33 6.38
CA ALA A 91 -16.63 2.45 5.23
C ALA A 91 -15.39 2.64 4.34
N VAL A 92 -14.93 1.55 3.73
CA VAL A 92 -13.78 1.55 2.83
C VAL A 92 -14.06 0.77 1.55
N ARG A 93 -13.50 1.26 0.45
CA ARG A 93 -13.44 0.60 -0.85
C ARG A 93 -12.01 0.15 -1.13
N LEU A 94 -11.88 -0.97 -1.81
CA LEU A 94 -10.61 -1.39 -2.39
C LEU A 94 -10.25 -0.43 -3.54
N TYR A 95 -9.02 0.06 -3.56
CA TYR A 95 -8.52 0.87 -4.65
C TYR A 95 -7.61 0.08 -5.58
N LEU A 96 -6.63 -0.62 -5.02
CA LEU A 96 -5.61 -1.34 -5.78
C LEU A 96 -5.18 -2.59 -5.02
N ASP A 97 -4.97 -3.67 -5.76
CA ASP A 97 -4.25 -4.85 -5.30
C ASP A 97 -3.07 -5.16 -6.23
N GLN A 98 -1.94 -5.55 -5.65
CA GLN A 98 -0.75 -5.86 -6.43
C GLN A 98 0.24 -6.77 -5.69
N ALA A 99 0.87 -7.68 -6.43
CA ALA A 99 2.03 -8.41 -5.96
C ALA A 99 3.32 -7.67 -6.32
N LEU A 100 4.24 -7.60 -5.36
CA LEU A 100 5.54 -6.96 -5.50
C LEU A 100 6.64 -7.98 -5.22
N VAL A 101 7.47 -8.25 -6.21
CA VAL A 101 8.61 -9.17 -6.08
C VAL A 101 9.89 -8.41 -6.24
N LYS A 102 10.66 -8.28 -5.15
CA LYS A 102 12.00 -7.73 -5.20
C LYS A 102 12.96 -8.85 -5.56
N GLU A 103 13.49 -8.78 -6.78
CA GLU A 103 14.41 -9.79 -7.32
C GLU A 103 15.75 -9.80 -6.57
N PRO A 104 16.54 -10.89 -6.68
CA PRO A 104 17.88 -10.93 -6.14
C PRO A 104 18.70 -9.73 -6.62
N TYR A 105 19.40 -9.09 -5.70
CA TYR A 105 20.24 -7.90 -5.95
C TYR A 105 19.47 -6.72 -6.58
N GLY A 106 18.16 -6.67 -6.39
CA GLY A 106 17.29 -5.59 -6.89
C GLY A 106 17.56 -4.26 -6.20
N SER A 107 17.44 -3.18 -6.95
CA SER A 107 17.68 -1.80 -6.49
C SER A 107 16.73 -1.38 -5.36
N PRO A 108 17.06 -0.36 -4.56
CA PRO A 108 16.14 0.20 -3.58
C PRO A 108 14.92 0.83 -4.26
N THR A 109 13.80 0.86 -3.55
CA THR A 109 12.64 1.66 -3.93
C THR A 109 12.82 3.06 -3.35
N GLN A 110 12.79 4.07 -4.19
CA GLN A 110 12.92 5.47 -3.75
C GLN A 110 11.80 5.85 -2.80
N TYR A 111 12.07 6.79 -1.90
CA TYR A 111 11.06 7.35 -1.02
C TYR A 111 9.99 8.07 -1.84
N HIS A 112 8.73 7.82 -1.48
CA HIS A 112 7.57 8.37 -2.16
C HIS A 112 6.37 8.45 -1.22
N LEU A 113 5.31 9.06 -1.72
CA LEU A 113 3.95 9.04 -1.19
C LEU A 113 3.08 8.24 -2.16
N ASP A 114 2.11 7.49 -1.64
CA ASP A 114 1.16 6.77 -2.50
C ASP A 114 0.09 7.71 -3.07
N LEU A 115 -0.48 8.56 -2.22
CA LEU A 115 -1.63 9.42 -2.55
C LEU A 115 -1.46 10.31 -3.79
N PRO A 116 -0.27 10.89 -4.09
CA PRO A 116 -0.08 11.67 -5.31
C PRO A 116 -0.34 10.93 -6.63
N TRP A 117 -0.31 9.60 -6.61
CA TRP A 117 -0.54 8.77 -7.79
C TRP A 117 -2.00 8.37 -7.99
N TRP A 118 -2.88 8.70 -7.04
CA TRP A 118 -4.25 8.23 -7.00
C TRP A 118 -5.26 9.26 -7.53
N SER A 119 -6.37 8.76 -8.06
CA SER A 119 -7.45 9.57 -8.64
C SER A 119 -8.38 10.21 -7.60
N PHE A 120 -7.98 10.19 -6.33
CA PHE A 120 -8.68 10.84 -5.22
C PHE A 120 -7.69 11.48 -4.25
N SER A 121 -8.21 12.31 -3.36
CA SER A 121 -7.45 12.93 -2.29
C SER A 121 -8.17 12.67 -0.96
N SER A 122 -7.49 12.03 -0.02
CA SER A 122 -8.03 11.77 1.31
C SER A 122 -6.90 11.60 2.33
N PRO A 123 -7.03 12.16 3.54
CA PRO A 123 -6.08 11.90 4.62
C PRO A 123 -6.26 10.50 5.24
N HIS A 124 -7.27 9.73 4.81
CA HIS A 124 -7.66 8.43 5.36
C HIS A 124 -7.50 7.28 4.38
N ALA A 125 -6.63 7.43 3.41
CA ALA A 125 -6.25 6.33 2.53
C ALA A 125 -5.18 5.45 3.18
N CYS A 126 -5.30 4.13 3.05
CA CYS A 126 -4.39 3.19 3.71
C CYS A 126 -3.93 2.11 2.75
N THR A 127 -2.64 1.81 2.79
CA THR A 127 -2.06 0.63 2.13
C THR A 127 -1.68 -0.42 3.16
N ILE A 128 -2.09 -1.67 2.93
CA ILE A 128 -1.58 -2.85 3.63
C ILE A 128 -0.48 -3.45 2.78
N TRP A 129 0.66 -3.74 3.38
CA TRP A 129 1.77 -4.44 2.76
C TRP A 129 2.03 -5.75 3.50
N VAL A 130 1.66 -6.89 2.93
CA VAL A 130 1.76 -8.23 3.53
C VAL A 130 3.05 -8.89 3.07
N ALA A 131 3.91 -9.27 4.00
CA ALA A 131 5.15 -9.99 3.75
C ALA A 131 4.85 -11.46 3.43
N LEU A 132 5.02 -11.89 2.18
CA LEU A 132 4.91 -13.29 1.81
C LEU A 132 6.22 -14.06 2.08
N ASP A 133 7.33 -13.39 2.19
CA ASP A 133 8.63 -13.88 2.63
C ASP A 133 9.14 -12.99 3.76
N ASP A 134 10.10 -13.48 4.55
CA ASP A 134 10.77 -12.65 5.54
C ASP A 134 11.32 -11.38 4.86
N SER A 135 10.98 -10.23 5.43
CA SER A 135 11.41 -8.92 4.95
C SER A 135 12.41 -8.35 5.94
N THR A 136 13.69 -8.40 5.56
CA THR A 136 14.81 -8.03 6.43
C THR A 136 15.52 -6.78 5.94
N LEU A 137 16.48 -6.27 6.72
CA LEU A 137 17.31 -5.14 6.31
C LEU A 137 18.13 -5.49 5.06
N GLU A 138 18.56 -6.75 4.93
CA GLU A 138 19.42 -7.21 3.84
C GLU A 138 18.65 -7.45 2.53
N ASN A 139 17.36 -7.82 2.62
CA ASN A 139 16.56 -8.11 1.41
C ASN A 139 15.56 -7.00 1.05
N GLY A 140 15.70 -5.83 1.68
CA GLY A 140 14.99 -4.63 1.31
C GLY A 140 13.61 -4.49 1.97
N CYS A 141 13.56 -4.54 3.31
CA CYS A 141 12.35 -4.16 4.05
C CYS A 141 11.93 -2.73 3.75
N LEU A 142 10.69 -2.40 4.11
CA LEU A 142 10.20 -1.02 4.03
C LEU A 142 10.87 -0.14 5.09
N TYR A 143 10.97 1.14 4.75
CA TYR A 143 11.33 2.22 5.65
C TYR A 143 10.24 3.27 5.60
N PHE A 144 9.80 3.73 6.74
CA PHE A 144 8.81 4.80 6.90
C PHE A 144 9.44 6.02 7.53
N VAL A 145 8.94 7.21 7.20
CA VAL A 145 9.26 8.46 7.89
C VAL A 145 8.12 8.76 8.86
N PRO A 146 8.28 8.48 10.17
CA PRO A 146 7.19 8.62 11.14
C PRO A 146 6.66 10.05 11.20
N GLY A 147 5.31 10.19 11.20
CA GLY A 147 4.65 11.49 11.30
C GLY A 147 4.60 12.29 10.01
N SER A 148 5.23 11.82 8.91
CA SER A 148 5.29 12.55 7.64
C SER A 148 3.93 12.75 6.98
N HIS A 149 2.94 11.90 7.26
CA HIS A 149 1.56 12.07 6.76
C HIS A 149 0.90 13.37 7.22
N ARG A 150 1.41 14.01 8.28
CA ARG A 150 0.91 15.28 8.80
C ARG A 150 1.55 16.52 8.18
N LEU A 151 2.52 16.36 7.28
CA LEU A 151 3.20 17.48 6.63
C LEU A 151 2.35 18.16 5.55
N GLY A 152 1.19 17.56 5.19
CA GLY A 152 0.31 18.11 4.16
C GLY A 152 0.89 18.03 2.75
N LEU A 153 1.84 17.13 2.51
CA LEU A 153 2.44 16.92 1.18
C LEU A 153 1.42 16.28 0.25
N THR A 154 1.20 16.87 -0.90
CA THR A 154 0.17 16.43 -1.86
C THR A 154 0.72 16.05 -3.22
N THR A 155 2.00 16.34 -3.48
CA THR A 155 2.67 16.01 -4.73
C THR A 155 4.04 15.38 -4.48
N MET A 156 4.56 14.63 -5.45
CA MET A 156 5.93 14.10 -5.36
C MET A 156 6.98 15.20 -5.42
N GLY A 157 6.64 16.35 -6.02
CA GLY A 157 7.50 17.52 -6.03
C GLY A 157 7.77 18.10 -4.64
N ASP A 158 6.83 17.92 -3.70
CA ASP A 158 6.93 18.40 -2.33
C ASP A 158 8.04 17.67 -1.53
N LEU A 159 8.43 16.45 -1.93
CA LEU A 159 9.56 15.73 -1.33
C LEU A 159 10.91 16.37 -1.65
N GLY A 160 10.98 17.17 -2.71
CA GLY A 160 12.25 17.67 -3.22
C GLY A 160 13.10 16.56 -3.87
N PRO A 161 14.40 16.84 -4.12
CA PRO A 161 15.29 15.90 -4.80
C PRO A 161 15.66 14.70 -3.92
N ASP A 162 15.63 14.85 -2.60
CA ASP A 162 15.95 13.81 -1.64
C ASP A 162 15.38 14.11 -0.24
N LEU A 163 15.45 13.13 0.67
CA LEU A 163 14.99 13.31 2.06
C LEU A 163 15.78 14.37 2.83
N GLY A 164 17.02 14.64 2.47
CA GLY A 164 17.83 15.67 3.13
C GLY A 164 17.25 17.06 2.88
N ALA A 165 16.80 17.35 1.67
CA ALA A 165 16.13 18.59 1.34
C ALA A 165 14.80 18.73 2.07
N LEU A 166 14.01 17.64 2.15
CA LEU A 166 12.78 17.62 2.93
C LEU A 166 13.02 17.91 4.40
N PHE A 167 13.98 17.25 5.03
CA PHE A 167 14.28 17.45 6.45
C PHE A 167 14.84 18.85 6.74
N ALA A 168 15.56 19.45 5.79
CA ALA A 168 15.99 20.83 5.89
C ALA A 168 14.82 21.83 5.84
N ALA A 169 13.79 21.51 5.07
CA ALA A 169 12.55 22.32 5.00
C ALA A 169 11.65 22.17 6.24
N HIS A 170 11.78 21.05 6.97
CA HIS A 170 10.97 20.72 8.15
C HIS A 170 11.86 20.37 9.38
N PRO A 171 12.72 21.28 9.85
CA PRO A 171 13.68 20.99 10.92
C PRO A 171 13.00 20.72 12.28
N GLU A 172 11.76 21.18 12.46
CA GLU A 172 10.92 20.92 13.63
C GLU A 172 10.45 19.48 13.72
N ALA A 173 10.35 18.80 12.60
CA ALA A 173 9.98 17.40 12.54
C ALA A 173 11.27 16.57 12.66
N ALA A 174 11.61 16.08 13.85
CA ALA A 174 12.76 15.21 14.10
C ALA A 174 12.58 13.83 13.42
N MET A 175 12.37 13.86 12.11
CA MET A 175 12.04 12.70 11.32
C MET A 175 13.27 11.85 11.01
N ARG A 176 13.19 10.56 11.31
CA ARG A 176 14.18 9.58 10.91
C ARG A 176 13.47 8.46 10.16
N PRO A 177 13.96 8.07 8.97
CA PRO A 177 13.48 6.84 8.33
C PRO A 177 13.65 5.66 9.27
N THR A 178 12.55 4.99 9.58
CA THR A 178 12.50 3.84 10.50
C THR A 178 12.30 2.57 9.68
N PRO A 179 13.18 1.57 9.78
CA PRO A 179 12.99 0.29 9.10
C PRO A 179 11.83 -0.49 9.73
N SER A 180 11.11 -1.22 8.89
CA SER A 180 10.02 -2.12 9.28
C SER A 180 10.32 -3.55 8.78
N PRO A 181 11.28 -4.24 9.39
CA PRO A 181 11.49 -5.65 9.09
C PRO A 181 10.30 -6.47 9.63
N LEU A 182 9.85 -7.45 8.85
CA LEU A 182 8.69 -8.28 9.15
C LEU A 182 9.01 -9.75 8.89
N PRO A 183 8.60 -10.67 9.75
CA PRO A 183 8.58 -12.09 9.41
C PRO A 183 7.55 -12.34 8.32
N ALA A 184 7.72 -13.43 7.59
CA ALA A 184 6.70 -13.89 6.64
C ALA A 184 5.36 -14.10 7.35
N GLY A 185 4.27 -13.60 6.79
CA GLY A 185 2.95 -13.54 7.41
C GLY A 185 2.70 -12.28 8.23
N GLY A 186 3.72 -11.46 8.49
CA GLY A 186 3.54 -10.12 9.03
C GLY A 186 3.07 -9.14 7.96
N CYS A 187 2.55 -8.00 8.40
CA CYS A 187 2.18 -6.90 7.50
C CYS A 187 2.54 -5.54 8.10
N SER A 188 2.54 -4.52 7.24
CA SER A 188 2.46 -3.13 7.68
C SER A 188 1.23 -2.46 7.10
N PHE A 189 0.61 -1.60 7.91
CA PHE A 189 -0.39 -0.63 7.47
C PHE A 189 0.28 0.72 7.38
N HIS A 190 0.04 1.47 6.32
CA HIS A 190 0.54 2.84 6.23
C HIS A 190 -0.45 3.75 5.53
N ASN A 191 -0.56 4.97 6.03
CA ASN A 191 -1.38 6.01 5.44
C ASN A 191 -0.78 6.44 4.09
N GLY A 192 -1.62 6.71 3.10
CA GLY A 192 -1.20 7.08 1.74
C GLY A 192 -0.36 8.36 1.65
N GLN A 193 -0.32 9.17 2.71
CA GLN A 193 0.54 10.35 2.85
C GLN A 193 1.81 10.09 3.67
N THR A 194 2.04 8.86 4.14
CA THR A 194 3.27 8.51 4.83
C THR A 194 4.40 8.31 3.83
N ILE A 195 5.48 9.08 3.98
CA ILE A 195 6.68 8.93 3.16
C ILE A 195 7.30 7.57 3.48
N HIS A 196 7.49 6.77 2.45
CA HIS A 196 8.09 5.45 2.59
C HIS A 196 8.91 5.05 1.36
N GLY A 197 9.75 4.06 1.55
CA GLY A 197 10.57 3.45 0.52
C GLY A 197 11.02 2.06 0.94
N ALA A 198 11.91 1.42 0.19
CA ALA A 198 12.45 0.10 0.56
C ALA A 198 13.93 0.01 0.26
N GLY A 199 14.66 -0.73 1.10
CA GLY A 199 16.08 -1.03 0.87
C GLY A 199 16.31 -1.83 -0.42
N ALA A 200 17.56 -1.93 -0.84
CA ALA A 200 17.96 -2.87 -1.88
C ALA A 200 17.83 -4.32 -1.36
N ASN A 201 17.59 -5.26 -2.28
CA ASN A 201 17.78 -6.66 -1.97
C ASN A 201 19.24 -7.04 -2.20
N MET A 202 20.00 -7.22 -1.15
CA MET A 202 21.43 -7.60 -1.20
C MET A 202 21.63 -9.11 -1.06
N THR A 203 20.56 -9.91 -1.28
CA THR A 203 20.56 -11.37 -1.10
C THR A 203 20.33 -12.09 -2.44
N PRO A 204 20.72 -13.37 -2.55
CA PRO A 204 20.45 -14.18 -3.75
C PRO A 204 18.99 -14.68 -3.82
N GLY A 205 18.18 -14.43 -2.79
CA GLY A 205 16.75 -14.81 -2.76
C GLY A 205 15.82 -13.69 -3.22
N ARG A 206 14.63 -14.08 -3.66
CA ARG A 206 13.52 -13.14 -3.89
C ARG A 206 12.86 -12.75 -2.58
N ARG A 207 12.24 -11.58 -2.55
CA ARG A 207 11.34 -11.16 -1.49
C ARG A 207 9.99 -10.80 -2.09
N ARG A 208 8.96 -11.61 -1.81
CA ARG A 208 7.58 -11.41 -2.29
C ARG A 208 6.75 -10.67 -1.24
N ALA A 209 5.86 -9.81 -1.74
CA ALA A 209 4.84 -9.15 -0.93
C ALA A 209 3.55 -8.98 -1.73
N MET A 210 2.44 -8.87 -1.02
CA MET A 210 1.15 -8.45 -1.56
C MET A 210 0.78 -7.11 -0.94
N THR A 211 0.37 -6.13 -1.75
CA THR A 211 -0.14 -4.85 -1.26
C THR A 211 -1.59 -4.67 -1.65
N ILE A 212 -2.34 -4.04 -0.76
CA ILE A 212 -3.76 -3.75 -0.92
C ILE A 212 -3.97 -2.32 -0.47
N ALA A 213 -4.38 -1.44 -1.39
CA ALA A 213 -4.69 -0.05 -1.07
C ALA A 213 -6.20 0.15 -0.93
N PHE A 214 -6.58 0.86 0.11
CA PHE A 214 -7.97 1.19 0.42
C PHE A 214 -8.19 2.70 0.45
N MET A 215 -9.39 3.10 0.10
CA MET A 215 -9.87 4.47 0.18
C MET A 215 -11.17 4.54 1.00
N PRO A 216 -11.48 5.65 1.68
CA PRO A 216 -12.81 5.87 2.24
C PRO A 216 -13.89 5.74 1.17
N ALA A 217 -15.07 5.23 1.54
CA ALA A 217 -16.13 4.96 0.57
C ALA A 217 -16.76 6.22 -0.03
N ASP A 218 -16.59 7.37 0.62
CA ASP A 218 -17.16 8.67 0.24
C ASP A 218 -16.21 9.57 -0.55
N VAL A 219 -15.04 9.07 -0.95
CA VAL A 219 -14.07 9.87 -1.71
C VAL A 219 -14.63 10.29 -3.08
N ARG A 220 -14.06 11.39 -3.57
CA ARG A 220 -14.44 11.97 -4.86
C ARG A 220 -13.26 11.99 -5.81
N PHE A 221 -13.56 11.89 -7.10
CA PHE A 221 -12.59 12.04 -8.16
C PHE A 221 -11.94 13.44 -8.09
N ASN A 222 -10.61 13.48 -8.07
CA ASN A 222 -9.83 14.72 -7.93
C ASN A 222 -9.35 15.28 -9.28
N GLY A 223 -9.90 14.81 -10.40
CA GLY A 223 -9.49 15.19 -11.74
C GLY A 223 -8.18 14.56 -12.21
N ARG A 224 -7.43 13.87 -11.34
CA ARG A 224 -6.17 13.22 -11.71
C ARG A 224 -6.42 11.82 -12.27
N ARG A 225 -5.77 11.54 -13.39
CA ARG A 225 -5.75 10.19 -13.94
C ARG A 225 -4.67 9.37 -13.27
N ASP A 226 -5.07 8.25 -12.70
CA ASP A 226 -4.12 7.27 -12.17
C ASP A 226 -3.42 6.50 -13.31
N VAL A 227 -2.32 5.86 -12.96
CA VAL A 227 -1.56 5.07 -13.94
C VAL A 227 -2.11 3.64 -13.96
N GLY A 228 -3.22 3.44 -14.67
CA GLY A 228 -3.78 2.11 -14.96
C GLY A 228 -4.48 1.42 -13.80
N VAL A 229 -4.88 2.16 -12.75
CA VAL A 229 -5.59 1.57 -11.59
C VAL A 229 -7.08 1.40 -11.90
N LEU A 230 -7.79 2.48 -12.19
CA LEU A 230 -9.22 2.44 -12.49
C LEU A 230 -9.52 2.32 -13.99
N GLY A 231 -8.57 2.72 -14.83
CA GLY A 231 -8.65 2.66 -16.28
C GLY A 231 -9.33 3.88 -16.89
N ASP A 232 -8.83 4.27 -18.06
CA ASP A 232 -9.28 5.49 -18.75
C ASP A 232 -10.78 5.47 -19.09
N GLN A 233 -11.31 4.29 -19.47
CA GLN A 233 -12.73 4.17 -19.84
C GLN A 233 -13.66 4.58 -18.69
N TYR A 234 -13.35 4.24 -17.44
CA TYR A 234 -14.14 4.67 -16.28
C TYR A 234 -13.86 6.13 -15.95
N LEU A 235 -12.60 6.54 -15.92
CA LEU A 235 -12.23 7.92 -15.60
C LEU A 235 -12.80 8.94 -16.60
N ASP A 236 -13.01 8.56 -17.86
CA ASP A 236 -13.66 9.38 -18.88
C ASP A 236 -15.15 9.64 -18.60
N THR A 237 -15.78 8.83 -17.77
CA THR A 237 -17.18 9.04 -17.35
C THR A 237 -17.33 9.99 -16.16
N LEU A 238 -16.22 10.40 -15.54
CA LEU A 238 -16.22 11.21 -14.32
C LEU A 238 -15.82 12.65 -14.58
N THR A 239 -16.46 13.55 -13.85
CA THR A 239 -16.05 14.95 -13.68
C THR A 239 -15.43 15.11 -12.29
N GLU A 240 -14.46 16.03 -12.14
CA GLU A 240 -13.89 16.35 -10.84
C GLU A 240 -15.00 16.68 -9.83
N GLY A 241 -14.96 16.01 -8.66
CA GLY A 241 -15.98 16.10 -7.63
C GLY A 241 -17.04 14.99 -7.66
N ASP A 242 -17.11 14.18 -8.72
CA ASP A 242 -18.00 13.01 -8.76
C ASP A 242 -17.57 11.94 -7.76
N HIS A 243 -18.51 11.16 -7.26
CA HIS A 243 -18.20 10.02 -6.40
C HIS A 243 -17.32 9.00 -7.13
N LEU A 244 -16.22 8.62 -6.51
CA LEU A 244 -15.34 7.58 -7.02
C LEU A 244 -15.81 6.21 -6.50
N ALA A 245 -16.94 5.73 -7.03
CA ALA A 245 -17.58 4.50 -6.59
C ALA A 245 -18.02 3.66 -7.80
N ASN A 246 -17.34 2.54 -7.98
CA ASN A 246 -17.63 1.55 -9.01
C ASN A 246 -17.40 0.14 -8.41
N ASP A 247 -18.47 -0.63 -8.21
CA ASP A 247 -18.39 -1.91 -7.47
C ASP A 247 -17.59 -2.99 -8.21
N GLU A 248 -17.31 -2.83 -9.50
CA GLU A 248 -16.42 -3.72 -10.25
C GLU A 248 -14.95 -3.31 -10.08
N LEU A 249 -14.64 -2.01 -10.23
CA LEU A 249 -13.27 -1.51 -10.23
C LEU A 249 -12.72 -1.21 -8.82
N ASN A 250 -13.57 -0.65 -7.96
CA ASN A 250 -13.24 -0.30 -6.58
C ASN A 250 -14.37 -0.70 -5.61
N PRO A 251 -14.60 -2.02 -5.42
CA PRO A 251 -15.71 -2.55 -4.63
C PRO A 251 -15.70 -2.04 -3.19
N LEU A 252 -16.92 -1.93 -2.62
CA LEU A 252 -17.08 -1.70 -1.20
C LEU A 252 -16.70 -2.98 -0.44
N VAL A 253 -15.71 -2.88 0.46
CA VAL A 253 -15.21 -4.03 1.22
C VAL A 253 -15.76 -4.04 2.64
N PHE A 254 -15.94 -2.87 3.25
CA PHE A 254 -16.47 -2.76 4.60
C PHE A 254 -17.37 -1.53 4.76
N GLY A 255 -18.39 -1.66 5.62
CA GLY A 255 -19.30 -0.58 5.98
C GLY A 255 -20.48 -0.44 5.02
N ARG A 256 -21.09 0.75 5.03
CA ARG A 256 -22.18 1.14 4.12
C ARG A 256 -21.80 2.47 3.48
N ALA A 257 -21.86 2.51 2.15
CA ALA A 257 -21.66 3.73 1.37
C ALA A 257 -22.90 4.62 1.37
#